data_8be380dffbcadf5e43a3bafc84666bb2
#
_entry.id   8be380dffbcadf5e43a3bafc84666bb2
#
_cell.length_a   1.000
_cell.length_b   1.000
_cell.length_c   1.000
_cell.angle_alpha   90.00
_cell.angle_beta   90.00
_cell.angle_gamma   90.00
#
_symmetry.space_group_name_H-M   'P 1'
#
loop_
_entity.id
_entity.type
_entity.pdbx_description
1 polymer ?
#
loop_
_entity_poly.entity_id
_entity_poly.type
_entity_poly.pdbx_seq_one_letter_code
_entity_poly.pdbx_strand_id
1 'polypeptide(L)' 'MSGTVMITTGGTGGHIFPGIAVAAELTRRGWNVFWLGTRDGMEARLVPQHGIDFEG' A
#
# COMPACT_ATOMS: atom_id res chain seq x y z
N MET A 1 -11.63 8.91 -12.28
CA MET A 1 -11.25 9.81 -11.18
C MET A 1 -9.80 9.63 -10.87
N SER A 2 -9.10 10.68 -10.56
CA SER A 2 -7.70 10.62 -10.20
C SER A 2 -7.49 11.43 -8.93
N GLY A 3 -6.46 11.08 -8.21
CA GLY A 3 -6.12 11.72 -6.96
C GLY A 3 -5.09 10.87 -6.25
N THR A 4 -4.83 11.18 -5.00
CA THR A 4 -3.84 10.46 -4.21
C THR A 4 -4.50 9.82 -3.01
N VAL A 5 -4.23 8.53 -2.80
CA VAL A 5 -4.78 7.75 -1.70
C VAL A 5 -3.64 7.20 -0.87
N MET A 6 -3.74 7.39 0.44
CA MET A 6 -2.80 6.80 1.38
C MET A 6 -3.42 5.56 2.01
N ILE A 7 -2.67 4.47 2.02
CA ILE A 7 -3.09 3.24 2.68
C ILE A 7 -2.20 3.00 3.89
N THR A 8 -2.82 2.64 4.98
CA THR A 8 -2.08 2.25 6.19
C THR A 8 -2.82 1.11 6.87
N THR A 9 -2.07 0.14 7.38
CA THR A 9 -2.67 -1.06 7.94
C THR A 9 -2.26 -1.31 9.39
N GLY A 10 -1.59 -0.37 10.01
CA GLY A 10 -1.24 -0.49 11.42
C GLY A 10 -0.23 -1.57 11.75
N GLY A 11 0.44 -2.12 10.78
CA GLY A 11 1.57 -3.02 11.01
C GLY A 11 1.23 -4.48 11.29
N THR A 12 -0.02 -4.90 11.16
CA THR A 12 -0.36 -6.31 11.32
C THR A 12 -0.34 -7.01 9.97
N GLY A 13 0.31 -8.18 9.90
CA GLY A 13 0.44 -8.93 8.65
C GLY A 13 -0.89 -9.32 8.03
N GLY A 14 -1.92 -9.51 8.84
CA GLY A 14 -3.22 -9.93 8.36
C GLY A 14 -3.92 -8.91 7.47
N HIS A 15 -3.52 -7.65 7.52
CA HIS A 15 -4.17 -6.60 6.73
C HIS A 15 -3.37 -6.18 5.51
N ILE A 16 -2.15 -6.68 5.36
CA ILE A 16 -1.27 -6.24 4.26
C ILE A 16 -1.81 -6.70 2.91
N PHE A 17 -2.18 -7.96 2.78
CA PHE A 17 -2.62 -8.48 1.48
C PHE A 17 -3.95 -7.90 1.03
N PRO A 18 -4.95 -7.74 1.90
CA PRO A 18 -6.16 -7.02 1.49
C PRO A 18 -5.86 -5.59 1.08
N GLY A 19 -4.94 -4.92 1.78
CA GLY A 19 -4.55 -3.56 1.43
C GLY A 19 -3.86 -3.50 0.07
N ILE A 20 -3.01 -4.47 -0.24
CA ILE A 20 -2.36 -4.53 -1.54
C ILE A 20 -3.39 -4.71 -2.65
N ALA A 21 -4.40 -5.54 -2.42
CA ALA A 21 -5.46 -5.73 -3.41
C ALA A 21 -6.22 -4.43 -3.67
N VAL A 22 -6.52 -3.68 -2.62
CA VAL A 22 -7.18 -2.38 -2.77
C VAL A 22 -6.28 -1.41 -3.52
N ALA A 23 -4.98 -1.38 -3.18
CA ALA A 23 -4.03 -0.50 -3.85
C ALA A 23 -3.94 -0.82 -5.34
N ALA A 24 -3.91 -2.10 -5.70
CA ALA A 24 -3.83 -2.51 -7.09
C ALA A 24 -5.06 -2.05 -7.86
N GLU A 25 -6.25 -2.20 -7.27
CA GLU A 25 -7.49 -1.79 -7.93
C GLU A 25 -7.54 -0.27 -8.11
N LEU A 26 -7.15 0.48 -7.10
CA LEU A 26 -7.15 1.95 -7.20
C LEU A 26 -6.15 2.42 -8.25
N THR A 27 -4.96 1.81 -8.29
CA THR A 27 -3.96 2.14 -9.29
C THR A 27 -4.49 1.87 -10.69
N ARG A 28 -5.18 0.76 -10.87
CA ARG A 28 -5.78 0.41 -12.14
C ARG A 28 -6.80 1.44 -12.59
N ARG A 29 -7.46 2.10 -11.63
CA ARG A 29 -8.47 3.12 -11.89
C ARG A 29 -7.90 4.52 -12.06
N GLY A 30 -6.58 4.64 -12.03
CA GLY A 30 -5.94 5.92 -12.27
C GLY A 30 -5.61 6.73 -11.03
N TRP A 31 -5.73 6.15 -9.84
CA TRP A 31 -5.35 6.82 -8.61
C TRP A 31 -3.86 6.68 -8.35
N ASN A 32 -3.28 7.70 -7.75
CA ASN A 32 -1.94 7.58 -7.17
C ASN A 32 -2.08 7.00 -5.79
N VAL A 33 -1.39 5.89 -5.54
CA VAL A 33 -1.52 5.19 -4.26
C VAL A 33 -0.15 5.12 -3.62
N PHE A 34 -0.08 5.45 -2.33
CA PHE A 34 1.14 5.21 -1.56
C PHE A 34 0.76 4.59 -0.22
N TRP A 35 1.73 3.92 0.37
CA TRP A 35 1.54 3.19 1.61
C TRP A 35 2.39 3.81 2.68
N LEU A 36 1.79 4.09 3.82
CA LEU A 36 2.50 4.57 5.00
C LEU A 36 2.52 3.45 6.03
N GLY A 37 3.69 3.07 6.49
CA GLY A 37 3.79 1.99 7.44
C GLY A 37 5.11 2.00 8.20
N THR A 38 5.38 0.93 8.92
CA THR A 38 6.57 0.79 9.74
C THR A 38 7.73 0.28 8.90
N ARG A 39 8.87 0.95 8.99
CA ARG A 39 10.05 0.57 8.21
C ARG A 39 10.52 -0.86 8.48
N ASP A 40 10.35 -1.32 9.71
CA ASP A 40 10.81 -2.64 10.11
C ASP A 40 9.75 -3.71 9.95
N GLY A 41 8.57 -3.36 9.46
CA GLY A 41 7.47 -4.29 9.31
C GLY A 41 7.49 -5.04 8.00
N MET A 42 6.59 -6.01 7.88
CA MET A 42 6.46 -6.79 6.65
C MET A 42 6.05 -5.92 5.48
N GLU A 43 5.27 -4.87 5.73
CA GLU A 43 4.81 -4.01 4.66
C GLU A 43 5.96 -3.31 3.94
N ALA A 44 7.02 -2.96 4.67
CA ALA A 44 8.17 -2.31 4.05
C ALA A 44 8.85 -3.19 3.02
N ARG A 45 8.70 -4.51 3.14
CA ARG A 45 9.28 -5.47 2.23
C ARG A 45 8.32 -5.89 1.14
N LEU A 46 7.05 -6.11 1.50
CA LEU A 46 6.07 -6.66 0.57
C LEU A 46 5.46 -5.59 -0.33
N VAL A 47 5.16 -4.42 0.21
CA VAL A 47 4.46 -3.39 -0.55
C VAL A 47 5.26 -2.92 -1.77
N PRO A 48 6.56 -2.60 -1.65
CA PRO A 48 7.32 -2.19 -2.85
C PRO A 48 7.41 -3.28 -3.91
N GLN A 49 7.37 -4.55 -3.51
CA GLN A 49 7.43 -5.66 -4.46
C GLN A 49 6.23 -5.68 -5.39
N HIS A 50 5.14 -5.07 -4.97
CA HIS A 50 3.92 -4.99 -5.77
C HIS A 50 3.82 -3.68 -6.54
N GLY A 51 4.90 -2.91 -6.59
CA GLY A 51 4.93 -1.68 -7.37
C GLY A 51 4.23 -0.51 -6.70
N ILE A 52 4.02 -0.57 -5.39
CA ILE A 52 3.36 0.47 -4.62
C ILE A 52 4.42 1.30 -3.90
N ASP A 53 4.30 2.63 -3.98
CA ASP A 53 5.19 3.51 -3.25
C ASP A 53 5.01 3.33 -1.75
N PHE A 54 6.10 3.22 -1.02
CA PHE A 54 6.07 2.98 0.42
C PHE A 54 6.86 4.06 1.14
N GLU A 55 6.27 4.57 2.23
CA GLU A 55 6.95 5.51 3.13
C GLU A 55 6.87 4.98 4.54
N GLY A 56 7.98 5.05 5.23
CA GLY A 56 8.08 4.59 6.61
C GLY A 56 8.16 5.71 7.64
#